data_cbbbc27ef4f99056d21c13f242be92b5
#
_entry.id   cbbbc27ef4f99056d21c13f242be92b5
#
_cell.length_a   1.000
_cell.length_b   1.000
_cell.length_c   1.000
_cell.angle_alpha   90.00
_cell.angle_beta   90.00
_cell.angle_gamma   90.00
#
_symmetry.space_group_name_H-M   'P 1'
#
loop_
_entity.id
_entity.type
_entity.pdbx_description
1 polymer ?
#
loop_
_entity_poly.entity_id
_entity_poly.type
_entity_poly.pdbx_seq_one_letter_code
_entity_poly.pdbx_strand_id
1 'polypeptide(L)'
;MKTLLFTTSLFFFMMDAGNLYDFKINALDGRQVDFSKYKGKTLLIVNTASECGYTPQYADLQKVHELYKDKLTILGFPANNFGGQEPGTNTQIASFCQKNYGVTFQMFEKISVKGADQHELYQWLKDKTGEEPTWNFCKYLVKPDGTVKFFASGVNPIEIVDEI
;
A
#
# COMPACT_ATOMS: atom_id res chain seq x y z
N MET A 1 34.75 -48.73 19.08
CA MET A 1 34.55 -47.61 18.17
C MET A 1 33.17 -47.01 18.47
N LYS A 2 33.09 -45.78 19.09
CA LYS A 2 31.84 -45.08 19.33
C LYS A 2 31.69 -44.03 18.25
N THR A 3 30.72 -44.21 17.37
CA THR A 3 30.42 -43.28 16.30
C THR A 3 29.56 -42.13 16.87
N LEU A 4 30.13 -40.91 16.89
CA LEU A 4 29.48 -39.69 17.35
C LEU A 4 28.67 -39.12 16.17
N LEU A 5 27.35 -39.21 16.24
CA LEU A 5 26.43 -38.56 15.28
C LEU A 5 26.30 -37.07 15.65
N PHE A 6 26.88 -36.19 14.81
CA PHE A 6 26.62 -34.76 14.88
C PHE A 6 25.31 -34.45 14.17
N THR A 7 24.28 -34.13 14.94
CA THR A 7 23.04 -33.56 14.40
C THR A 7 23.25 -32.06 14.20
N THR A 8 23.45 -31.64 12.96
CA THR A 8 23.41 -30.20 12.59
C THR A 8 21.96 -29.73 12.61
N SER A 9 21.59 -29.02 13.67
CA SER A 9 20.31 -28.31 13.75
C SER A 9 20.39 -27.09 12.81
N LEU A 10 19.65 -27.14 11.71
CA LEU A 10 19.48 -26.01 10.80
C LEU A 10 18.52 -25.02 11.45
N PHE A 11 19.06 -24.01 12.12
CA PHE A 11 18.25 -22.87 12.57
C PHE A 11 17.80 -22.09 11.34
N PHE A 12 16.56 -22.30 10.93
CA PHE A 12 15.86 -21.39 10.02
C PHE A 12 15.67 -20.07 10.77
N PHE A 13 16.48 -19.08 10.47
CA PHE A 13 16.19 -17.69 10.82
C PHE A 13 14.96 -17.29 10.01
N MET A 14 13.76 -17.37 10.62
CA MET A 14 12.60 -16.63 10.13
C MET A 14 12.99 -15.15 10.26
N MET A 15 13.33 -14.51 9.15
CA MET A 15 13.37 -13.05 9.07
C MET A 15 11.95 -12.59 9.39
N ASP A 16 11.78 -12.03 10.57
CA ASP A 16 10.53 -11.37 10.97
C ASP A 16 10.28 -10.25 9.95
N ALA A 17 9.28 -10.44 9.09
CA ALA A 17 8.85 -9.38 8.19
C ALA A 17 8.43 -8.22 9.10
N GLY A 18 9.21 -7.13 9.10
CA GLY A 18 9.07 -6.00 10.00
C GLY A 18 7.61 -5.58 10.22
N ASN A 19 7.35 -4.84 11.28
CA ASN A 19 6.00 -4.42 11.61
C ASN A 19 5.59 -3.26 10.68
N LEU A 20 4.38 -3.30 10.09
CA LEU A 20 3.81 -2.20 9.28
C LEU A 20 3.96 -0.83 9.95
N TYR A 21 3.85 -0.79 11.25
CA TYR A 21 3.85 0.45 12.03
C TYR A 21 5.26 1.03 12.29
N ASP A 22 6.32 0.37 11.80
CA ASP A 22 7.71 0.85 11.90
C ASP A 22 8.13 1.66 10.66
N PHE A 23 7.31 1.64 9.59
CA PHE A 23 7.61 2.42 8.39
C PHE A 23 7.52 3.93 8.63
N LYS A 24 8.41 4.65 7.95
CA LYS A 24 8.42 6.12 7.87
C LYS A 24 8.59 6.52 6.42
N ILE A 25 7.54 7.02 5.81
CA ILE A 25 7.49 7.32 4.37
C ILE A 25 7.07 8.77 4.18
N ASN A 26 7.66 9.46 3.21
CA ASN A 26 7.31 10.85 2.94
C ASN A 26 5.96 10.95 2.25
N ALA A 27 5.18 11.94 2.63
CA ALA A 27 4.00 12.37 1.90
C ALA A 27 4.39 13.10 0.60
N LEU A 28 3.42 13.35 -0.29
CA LEU A 28 3.64 14.13 -1.53
C LEU A 28 4.22 15.53 -1.28
N ASP A 29 3.97 16.12 -0.12
CA ASP A 29 4.50 17.42 0.29
C ASP A 29 5.89 17.35 0.96
N GLY A 30 6.51 16.17 0.99
CA GLY A 30 7.83 15.91 1.56
C GLY A 30 7.87 15.74 3.08
N ARG A 31 6.76 15.90 3.80
CA ARG A 31 6.71 15.64 5.25
C ARG A 31 6.78 14.14 5.53
N GLN A 32 7.66 13.74 6.43
CA GLN A 32 7.75 12.33 6.85
C GLN A 32 6.52 11.95 7.68
N VAL A 33 5.91 10.84 7.32
CA VAL A 33 4.77 10.23 7.99
C VAL A 33 5.21 8.96 8.69
N ASP A 34 5.08 8.93 10.02
CA ASP A 34 5.35 7.76 10.86
C ASP A 34 4.08 6.89 10.90
N PHE A 35 4.20 5.63 10.48
CA PHE A 35 3.07 4.69 10.42
C PHE A 35 2.59 4.23 11.79
N SER A 36 3.34 4.50 12.86
CA SER A 36 2.89 4.21 14.23
C SER A 36 1.57 4.91 14.58
N LYS A 37 1.26 6.05 13.93
CA LYS A 37 -0.02 6.77 14.07
C LYS A 37 -1.24 6.00 13.56
N TYR A 38 -1.03 4.94 12.78
CA TYR A 38 -2.08 4.10 12.22
C TYR A 38 -2.37 2.84 13.04
N LYS A 39 -1.67 2.63 14.16
CA LYS A 39 -1.94 1.49 15.05
C LYS A 39 -3.41 1.44 15.45
N GLY A 40 -4.01 0.25 15.35
CA GLY A 40 -5.41 0.03 15.70
C GLY A 40 -6.43 0.54 14.67
N LYS A 41 -5.99 1.04 13.51
CA LYS A 41 -6.86 1.49 12.41
C LYS A 41 -6.93 0.44 11.31
N THR A 42 -8.09 0.35 10.64
CA THR A 42 -8.21 -0.34 9.37
C THR A 42 -7.65 0.56 8.26
N LEU A 43 -6.76 0.02 7.43
CA LEU A 43 -6.10 0.78 6.37
C LEU A 43 -6.46 0.21 4.99
N LEU A 44 -6.70 1.07 4.01
CA LEU A 44 -6.76 0.71 2.60
C LEU A 44 -5.55 1.32 1.89
N ILE A 45 -4.56 0.48 1.59
CA ILE A 45 -3.34 0.87 0.87
C ILE A 45 -3.56 0.62 -0.61
N VAL A 46 -3.37 1.65 -1.45
CA VAL A 46 -3.65 1.58 -2.89
C VAL A 46 -2.50 2.17 -3.70
N ASN A 47 -2.03 1.47 -4.74
CA ASN A 47 -1.09 2.02 -5.70
C ASN A 47 -1.84 2.75 -6.82
N THR A 48 -1.46 3.99 -7.09
CA THR A 48 -2.22 4.90 -7.95
C THR A 48 -1.42 5.39 -9.15
N ALA A 49 -2.12 5.90 -10.16
CA ALA A 49 -1.51 6.56 -11.31
C ALA A 49 -2.46 7.60 -11.91
N SER A 50 -1.88 8.66 -12.50
CA SER A 50 -2.62 9.80 -13.08
C SER A 50 -3.10 9.57 -14.51
N GLU A 51 -2.47 8.65 -15.26
CA GLU A 51 -2.71 8.43 -16.70
C GLU A 51 -3.19 6.99 -16.99
N CYS A 52 -4.04 6.43 -16.13
CA CYS A 52 -4.53 5.06 -16.21
C CYS A 52 -6.04 5.03 -16.51
N GLY A 53 -6.51 4.00 -17.19
CA GLY A 53 -7.96 3.78 -17.36
C GLY A 53 -8.73 3.64 -16.04
N TYR A 54 -8.04 3.25 -14.95
CA TYR A 54 -8.62 3.17 -13.60
C TYR A 54 -8.48 4.48 -12.78
N THR A 55 -7.87 5.54 -13.31
CA THR A 55 -7.73 6.84 -12.62
C THR A 55 -9.05 7.40 -12.07
N PRO A 56 -10.21 7.21 -12.72
CA PRO A 56 -11.50 7.61 -12.15
C PRO A 56 -11.82 7.02 -10.77
N GLN A 57 -11.18 5.92 -10.36
CA GLN A 57 -11.35 5.37 -9.01
C GLN A 57 -10.89 6.32 -7.88
N TYR A 58 -10.13 7.38 -8.19
CA TYR A 58 -9.86 8.43 -7.20
C TYR A 58 -11.14 9.06 -6.65
N ALA A 59 -12.19 9.22 -7.48
CA ALA A 59 -13.48 9.76 -7.03
C ALA A 59 -14.16 8.80 -6.03
N ASP A 60 -14.12 7.50 -6.30
CA ASP A 60 -14.70 6.48 -5.41
C ASP A 60 -13.88 6.36 -4.11
N LEU A 61 -12.54 6.42 -4.20
CA LEU A 61 -11.66 6.46 -3.02
C LEU A 61 -11.95 7.67 -2.14
N GLN A 62 -12.12 8.87 -2.75
CA GLN A 62 -12.45 10.09 -2.02
C GLN A 62 -13.83 9.98 -1.34
N LYS A 63 -14.82 9.47 -2.04
CA LYS A 63 -16.15 9.21 -1.48
C LYS A 63 -16.11 8.24 -0.30
N VAL A 64 -15.38 7.14 -0.43
CA VAL A 64 -15.16 6.17 0.67
C VAL A 64 -14.45 6.85 1.83
N HIS A 65 -13.40 7.64 1.57
CA HIS A 65 -12.71 8.41 2.60
C HIS A 65 -13.65 9.32 3.39
N GLU A 66 -14.51 10.07 2.72
CA GLU A 66 -15.44 11.01 3.37
C GLU A 66 -16.49 10.29 4.22
N LEU A 67 -17.03 9.18 3.72
CA LEU A 67 -18.11 8.44 4.38
C LEU A 67 -17.61 7.54 5.53
N TYR A 68 -16.37 7.04 5.44
CA TYR A 68 -15.85 6.02 6.35
C TYR A 68 -14.58 6.44 7.12
N LYS A 69 -14.23 7.73 7.14
CA LYS A 69 -13.01 8.26 7.78
C LYS A 69 -12.80 7.85 9.25
N ASP A 70 -13.89 7.57 9.96
CA ASP A 70 -13.84 7.14 11.36
C ASP A 70 -13.54 5.62 11.50
N LYS A 71 -13.68 4.84 10.42
CA LYS A 71 -13.50 3.40 10.37
C LYS A 71 -12.37 2.94 9.46
N LEU A 72 -12.08 3.71 8.40
CA LEU A 72 -11.11 3.37 7.37
C LEU A 72 -10.17 4.54 7.10
N THR A 73 -8.88 4.28 7.04
CA THR A 73 -7.88 5.24 6.60
C THR A 73 -7.34 4.81 5.24
N ILE A 74 -7.48 5.66 4.21
CA ILE A 74 -6.95 5.42 2.88
C ILE A 74 -5.54 5.99 2.76
N LEU A 75 -4.62 5.21 2.21
CA LEU A 75 -3.22 5.54 1.99
C LEU A 75 -2.88 5.32 0.51
N GLY A 76 -2.69 6.39 -0.26
CA GLY A 76 -2.40 6.34 -1.68
C GLY A 76 -0.91 6.44 -1.98
N PHE A 77 -0.41 5.55 -2.84
CA PHE A 77 0.99 5.47 -3.26
C PHE A 77 1.08 5.57 -4.78
N PRO A 78 1.44 6.73 -5.33
CA PRO A 78 1.71 6.85 -6.76
C PRO A 78 2.83 5.90 -7.19
N ALA A 79 2.66 5.22 -8.34
CA ALA A 79 3.62 4.25 -8.84
C ALA A 79 3.72 4.29 -10.36
N ASN A 80 4.94 4.32 -10.89
CA ASN A 80 5.20 4.38 -12.34
C ASN A 80 5.54 3.00 -12.94
N ASN A 81 5.32 1.91 -12.20
CA ASN A 81 5.70 0.55 -12.60
C ASN A 81 4.86 -0.01 -13.76
N PHE A 82 3.67 0.54 -14.02
CA PHE A 82 2.72 -0.01 -14.98
C PHE A 82 2.50 0.95 -16.14
N GLY A 83 3.17 0.65 -17.27
CA GLY A 83 3.03 1.40 -18.50
C GLY A 83 3.54 2.85 -18.45
N GLY A 84 4.31 3.22 -17.42
CA GLY A 84 4.80 4.61 -17.27
C GLY A 84 3.68 5.62 -16.98
N GLN A 85 2.54 5.17 -16.44
CA GLN A 85 1.31 5.96 -16.28
C GLN A 85 1.30 6.91 -15.07
N GLU A 86 2.44 7.08 -14.37
CA GLU A 86 2.65 8.11 -13.35
C GLU A 86 3.97 8.87 -13.57
N PRO A 87 4.10 9.58 -14.71
CA PRO A 87 5.37 10.24 -15.07
C PRO A 87 5.66 11.47 -14.23
N GLY A 88 4.63 12.08 -13.61
CA GLY A 88 4.73 13.33 -12.87
C GLY A 88 5.66 13.31 -11.67
N THR A 89 6.12 14.50 -11.26
CA THR A 89 6.78 14.72 -9.96
C THR A 89 5.74 14.65 -8.83
N ASN A 90 6.19 14.48 -7.57
CA ASN A 90 5.29 14.46 -6.41
C ASN A 90 4.39 15.71 -6.34
N THR A 91 4.93 16.91 -6.68
CA THR A 91 4.16 18.16 -6.73
C THR A 91 3.09 18.15 -7.83
N GLN A 92 3.42 17.62 -9.02
CA GLN A 92 2.46 17.50 -10.12
C GLN A 92 1.34 16.51 -9.79
N ILE A 93 1.68 15.38 -9.18
CA ILE A 93 0.73 14.35 -8.72
C ILE A 93 -0.21 14.95 -7.66
N ALA A 94 0.32 15.65 -6.66
CA ALA A 94 -0.50 16.32 -5.63
C ALA A 94 -1.50 17.30 -6.26
N SER A 95 -1.03 18.13 -7.20
CA SER A 95 -1.88 19.09 -7.92
C SER A 95 -2.96 18.38 -8.76
N PHE A 96 -2.60 17.29 -9.43
CA PHE A 96 -3.51 16.51 -10.25
C PHE A 96 -4.62 15.89 -9.38
N CYS A 97 -4.28 15.21 -8.31
CA CYS A 97 -5.22 14.55 -7.40
C CYS A 97 -6.21 15.55 -6.79
N GLN A 98 -5.71 16.70 -6.32
CA GLN A 98 -6.55 17.73 -5.74
C GLN A 98 -7.48 18.40 -6.75
N LYS A 99 -6.95 18.82 -7.91
CA LYS A 99 -7.72 19.60 -8.90
C LYS A 99 -8.78 18.75 -9.61
N ASN A 100 -8.48 17.49 -9.91
CA ASN A 100 -9.37 16.66 -10.71
C ASN A 100 -10.33 15.81 -9.86
N TYR A 101 -9.95 15.45 -8.63
CA TYR A 101 -10.71 14.51 -7.79
C TYR A 101 -10.95 15.01 -6.37
N GLY A 102 -10.44 16.18 -5.99
CA GLY A 102 -10.60 16.72 -4.65
C GLY A 102 -10.01 15.82 -3.55
N VAL A 103 -8.95 15.06 -3.87
CA VAL A 103 -8.35 14.09 -2.95
C VAL A 103 -7.89 14.78 -1.67
N THR A 104 -8.40 14.29 -0.53
CA THR A 104 -8.03 14.75 0.82
C THR A 104 -7.49 13.63 1.71
N PHE A 105 -7.59 12.35 1.29
CA PHE A 105 -6.93 11.27 2.00
C PHE A 105 -5.40 11.34 1.82
N GLN A 106 -4.67 10.64 2.70
CA GLN A 106 -3.21 10.69 2.73
C GLN A 106 -2.61 10.11 1.45
N MET A 107 -1.88 10.95 0.71
CA MET A 107 -1.05 10.54 -0.42
C MET A 107 0.43 10.59 -0.03
N PHE A 108 1.19 9.60 -0.49
CA PHE A 108 2.63 9.48 -0.26
C PHE A 108 3.44 9.81 -1.51
N GLU A 109 4.74 9.98 -1.35
CA GLU A 109 5.65 10.13 -2.48
C GLU A 109 5.57 8.95 -3.44
N LYS A 110 5.93 9.18 -4.70
CA LYS A 110 5.96 8.14 -5.71
C LYS A 110 7.04 7.11 -5.36
N ILE A 111 6.63 5.84 -5.27
CA ILE A 111 7.50 4.71 -4.96
C ILE A 111 7.37 3.61 -6.02
N SER A 112 8.35 2.69 -6.04
CA SER A 112 8.22 1.45 -6.79
C SER A 112 7.41 0.42 -5.98
N VAL A 113 6.39 -0.16 -6.60
CA VAL A 113 5.51 -1.15 -5.95
C VAL A 113 5.75 -2.58 -6.44
N LYS A 114 6.70 -2.74 -7.39
CA LYS A 114 7.02 -4.03 -8.00
C LYS A 114 8.43 -4.02 -8.60
N GLY A 115 9.05 -5.19 -8.70
CA GLY A 115 10.35 -5.35 -9.33
C GLY A 115 11.52 -5.33 -8.35
N ALA A 116 12.75 -5.17 -8.88
CA ALA A 116 13.97 -5.26 -8.08
C ALA A 116 14.15 -4.10 -7.08
N ASP A 117 13.53 -2.96 -7.37
CA ASP A 117 13.52 -1.74 -6.55
C ASP A 117 12.22 -1.55 -5.75
N GLN A 118 11.42 -2.63 -5.61
CA GLN A 118 10.17 -2.62 -4.84
C GLN A 118 10.40 -2.07 -3.43
N HIS A 119 9.61 -1.08 -3.04
CA HIS A 119 9.66 -0.48 -1.70
C HIS A 119 9.29 -1.50 -0.61
N GLU A 120 9.98 -1.45 0.53
CA GLU A 120 9.83 -2.39 1.65
C GLU A 120 8.38 -2.54 2.14
N LEU A 121 7.56 -1.49 2.11
CA LEU A 121 6.12 -1.56 2.41
C LEU A 121 5.41 -2.55 1.49
N TYR A 122 5.66 -2.48 0.17
CA TYR A 122 5.01 -3.37 -0.79
C TYR A 122 5.58 -4.79 -0.74
N GLN A 123 6.86 -4.93 -0.38
CA GLN A 123 7.43 -6.24 -0.05
C GLN A 123 6.71 -6.85 1.17
N TRP A 124 6.51 -6.07 2.23
CA TRP A 124 5.76 -6.49 3.42
C TRP A 124 4.33 -6.94 3.08
N LEU A 125 3.60 -6.16 2.27
CA LEU A 125 2.24 -6.50 1.81
C LEU A 125 2.22 -7.80 1.01
N LYS A 126 3.19 -8.00 0.12
CA LYS A 126 3.37 -9.24 -0.64
C LYS A 126 3.66 -10.44 0.28
N ASP A 127 4.53 -10.28 1.27
CA ASP A 127 4.87 -11.35 2.21
C ASP A 127 3.65 -11.77 3.06
N LYS A 128 2.74 -10.82 3.38
CA LYS A 128 1.50 -11.09 4.13
C LYS A 128 0.41 -11.77 3.30
N THR A 129 0.34 -11.51 2.01
CA THR A 129 -0.77 -11.97 1.15
C THR A 129 -0.38 -13.03 0.13
N GLY A 130 0.91 -13.13 -0.23
CA GLY A 130 1.38 -13.87 -1.40
C GLY A 130 1.10 -13.15 -2.73
N GLU A 131 0.47 -11.96 -2.68
CA GLU A 131 0.03 -11.21 -3.85
C GLU A 131 0.81 -9.90 -4.01
N GLU A 132 1.17 -9.54 -5.24
CA GLU A 132 1.76 -8.23 -5.57
C GLU A 132 0.89 -7.49 -6.58
N PRO A 133 1.01 -6.14 -6.69
CA PRO A 133 0.25 -5.39 -7.68
C PRO A 133 0.55 -5.89 -9.10
N THR A 134 -0.51 -6.23 -9.83
CA THR A 134 -0.44 -6.62 -11.25
C THR A 134 -0.69 -5.45 -12.18
N TRP A 135 -1.30 -4.37 -11.67
CA TRP A 135 -1.58 -3.12 -12.38
C TRP A 135 -1.76 -1.95 -11.40
N ASN A 136 -2.04 -0.75 -11.93
CA ASN A 136 -2.43 0.40 -11.10
C ASN A 136 -3.77 0.15 -10.40
N PHE A 137 -3.99 0.76 -9.25
CA PHE A 137 -5.20 0.66 -8.42
C PHE A 137 -5.47 -0.74 -7.85
N CYS A 138 -4.45 -1.58 -7.62
CA CYS A 138 -4.55 -2.69 -6.69
C CYS A 138 -4.64 -2.17 -5.25
N LYS A 139 -5.34 -2.87 -4.39
CA LYS A 139 -5.57 -2.43 -3.01
C LYS A 139 -5.24 -3.55 -2.02
N TYR A 140 -4.81 -3.13 -0.82
CA TYR A 140 -4.63 -4.01 0.33
C TYR A 140 -5.42 -3.43 1.50
N LEU A 141 -6.35 -4.22 2.02
CA LEU A 141 -7.07 -3.91 3.26
C LEU A 141 -6.31 -4.53 4.41
N VAL A 142 -5.78 -3.69 5.30
CA VAL A 142 -5.06 -4.12 6.50
C VAL A 142 -5.94 -3.86 7.71
N LYS A 143 -6.28 -4.92 8.45
CA LYS A 143 -7.11 -4.82 9.67
C LYS A 143 -6.26 -4.66 10.92
N PRO A 144 -6.82 -4.13 12.04
CA PRO A 144 -6.09 -3.95 13.30
C PRO A 144 -5.52 -5.25 13.89
N ASP A 145 -6.12 -6.39 13.57
CA ASP A 145 -5.67 -7.73 14.00
C ASP A 145 -4.48 -8.27 13.19
N GLY A 146 -4.01 -7.49 12.20
CA GLY A 146 -2.91 -7.86 11.32
C GLY A 146 -3.31 -8.65 10.07
N THR A 147 -4.62 -8.92 9.88
CA THR A 147 -5.13 -9.53 8.64
C THR A 147 -4.92 -8.58 7.46
N VAL A 148 -4.41 -9.10 6.36
CA VAL A 148 -4.24 -8.36 5.10
C VAL A 148 -4.97 -9.07 3.98
N LYS A 149 -5.81 -8.35 3.23
CA LYS A 149 -6.53 -8.86 2.07
C LYS A 149 -6.20 -8.04 0.83
N PHE A 150 -5.85 -8.73 -0.27
CA PHE A 150 -5.55 -8.12 -1.55
C PHE A 150 -6.81 -8.01 -2.42
N PHE A 151 -6.89 -6.94 -3.21
CA PHE A 151 -7.92 -6.71 -4.22
C PHE A 151 -7.29 -6.23 -5.52
N ALA A 152 -7.65 -6.86 -6.63
CA ALA A 152 -7.17 -6.49 -7.95
C ALA A 152 -7.68 -5.11 -8.39
N SER A 153 -7.05 -4.54 -9.42
CA SER A 153 -7.31 -3.20 -9.96
C SER A 153 -8.78 -2.91 -10.27
N GLY A 154 -9.50 -3.90 -10.81
CA GLY A 154 -10.89 -3.76 -11.24
C GLY A 154 -11.90 -3.72 -10.10
N VAL A 155 -11.53 -4.08 -8.86
CA VAL A 155 -12.45 -4.03 -7.72
C VAL A 155 -12.67 -2.58 -7.32
N ASN A 156 -13.95 -2.15 -7.33
CA ASN A 156 -14.30 -0.78 -6.94
C ASN A 156 -14.07 -0.56 -5.44
N PRO A 157 -13.45 0.56 -5.04
CA PRO A 157 -13.26 0.89 -3.63
C PRO A 157 -14.52 0.83 -2.77
N ILE A 158 -15.69 1.15 -3.35
CA ILE A 158 -16.99 1.11 -2.65
C ILE A 158 -17.36 -0.32 -2.24
N GLU A 159 -17.00 -1.33 -3.04
CA GLU A 159 -17.29 -2.74 -2.73
C GLU A 159 -16.46 -3.26 -1.54
N ILE A 160 -15.32 -2.61 -1.26
CA ILE A 160 -14.43 -3.02 -0.18
C ILE A 160 -14.97 -2.63 1.21
N VAL A 161 -15.90 -1.65 1.28
CA VAL A 161 -16.43 -1.18 2.57
C VAL A 161 -17.20 -2.27 3.34
N ASP A 162 -17.73 -3.27 2.66
CA ASP A 162 -18.41 -4.40 3.28
C ASP A 162 -17.43 -5.35 4.02
N GLU A 163 -16.12 -5.16 3.81
CA GLU A 163 -15.05 -5.95 4.42
C GLU A 163 -14.40 -5.26 5.65
N ILE A 164 -14.83 -4.03 5.99
CA ILE A 164 -14.23 -3.21 7.07
C ILE A 164 -14.63 -3.70 8.46
#